data_2b4b6db5adac746508a8555a30688f66
#
_entry.id   2b4b6db5adac746508a8555a30688f66
#
_cell.length_a   1.000
_cell.length_b   1.000
_cell.length_c   1.000
_cell.angle_alpha   90.00
_cell.angle_beta   90.00
_cell.angle_gamma   90.00
#
_symmetry.space_group_name_H-M   'P 1'
#
loop_
_entity.id
_entity.type
_entity.pdbx_description
1 polymer ?
#
loop_
_entity_poly.entity_id
_entity_poly.type
_entity_poly.pdbx_seq_one_letter_code
_entity_poly.pdbx_strand_id
1 'polypeptide(L)'
;MYYFCLYIRGESILNKRYLLYGYGITNQAVKKFFDLHHIAYIIYLDDEKDGLPFEKIFWQIDYVIKCPGIKFDTPFLKRCYELNIKVISDLELLYLLYKEYEYIIITGSNGKTTTSYLTYQMLDSSNLFQHGLGGNIGVPLFSLLLDQRVHRGIVIEASSFMLHNTYECKPKIYVLTNLIPHHLDYHKNVEDYYFDKTKIIGNLDKSDYLIYNYDDEIVSSYVSKFHVPFKISFSYHHHLATCYIKEQSIYYQGNQILTLEEINNPQIPVIYDMMVAIIIAKIYHIPHQQIQKVLQDFKGLDYRFQTIYEDNHLVIINDSKATSPEASFYALKSIHENYPSFYKTVILGGKMVDDNYDHMNDQINQIDEVYLYGSSRFILLNKIHHNKVFYFDTLEEVVDQIAIQPNHLILFSPSCVSYDQFSSYIQRGKKFNELIGKFIKK
;
A
#
# COMPACT_ATOMS: atom_id res chain seq x y z
N MET A 1 -30.36 22.29 7.85
CA MET A 1 -29.19 22.92 7.25
C MET A 1 -28.28 23.31 8.41
N TYR A 2 -27.52 22.32 8.93
CA TYR A 2 -26.56 22.53 10.02
C TYR A 2 -25.21 22.75 9.38
N TYR A 3 -24.76 24.01 9.34
CA TYR A 3 -23.37 24.35 9.11
C TYR A 3 -22.57 23.84 10.33
N PHE A 4 -21.94 22.69 10.21
CA PHE A 4 -20.82 22.34 11.04
C PHE A 4 -19.65 23.24 10.59
N CYS A 5 -19.48 24.38 11.23
CA CYS A 5 -18.22 25.09 11.21
C CYS A 5 -17.16 24.14 11.78
N LEU A 6 -16.42 23.46 10.90
CA LEU A 6 -15.16 22.79 11.25
C LEU A 6 -14.26 23.87 11.86
N TYR A 7 -14.14 23.84 13.17
CA TYR A 7 -13.30 24.78 13.92
C TYR A 7 -11.85 24.42 13.63
N ILE A 8 -11.28 24.99 12.57
CA ILE A 8 -9.86 24.88 12.27
C ILE A 8 -9.12 25.68 13.34
N ARG A 9 -8.62 25.03 14.39
CA ARG A 9 -7.83 25.65 15.46
C ARG A 9 -6.42 26.08 15.03
N GLY A 10 -6.12 26.07 13.74
CA GLY A 10 -4.82 26.45 13.18
C GLY A 10 -4.81 27.83 12.53
N GLU A 11 -5.35 28.89 13.15
CA GLU A 11 -5.35 30.24 12.56
C GLU A 11 -3.99 30.69 12.00
N SER A 12 -2.88 30.25 12.61
CA SER A 12 -1.54 30.58 12.12
C SER A 12 -1.18 29.84 10.82
N ILE A 13 -1.75 28.66 10.52
CA ILE A 13 -1.48 27.88 9.31
C ILE A 13 -2.34 28.32 8.14
N LEU A 14 -3.61 28.65 8.35
CA LEU A 14 -4.50 29.13 7.28
C LEU A 14 -4.03 30.43 6.63
N ASN A 15 -3.30 31.26 7.37
CA ASN A 15 -2.76 32.52 6.89
C ASN A 15 -1.36 32.38 6.25
N LYS A 16 -0.88 31.13 6.00
CA LYS A 16 0.39 30.86 5.34
C LYS A 16 0.23 30.89 3.81
N ARG A 17 1.34 31.06 3.14
CA ARG A 17 1.44 31.09 1.68
C ARG A 17 1.99 29.76 1.21
N TYR A 18 1.23 29.07 0.37
CA TYR A 18 1.52 27.71 -0.06
C TYR A 18 1.95 27.66 -1.52
N LEU A 19 2.86 26.73 -1.82
CA LEU A 19 3.16 26.33 -3.18
C LEU A 19 2.87 24.84 -3.32
N LEU A 20 2.05 24.49 -4.31
CA LEU A 20 1.77 23.10 -4.70
C LEU A 20 2.79 22.67 -5.74
N TYR A 21 3.77 21.86 -5.36
CA TYR A 21 4.79 21.36 -6.26
C TYR A 21 4.35 20.06 -6.93
N GLY A 22 4.14 20.14 -8.25
CA GLY A 22 3.49 19.10 -9.04
C GLY A 22 1.96 19.15 -8.94
N TYR A 23 1.28 18.59 -9.96
CA TYR A 23 -0.18 18.65 -10.07
C TYR A 23 -0.82 17.27 -10.24
N GLY A 24 -0.30 16.28 -9.52
CA GLY A 24 -0.93 14.94 -9.40
C GLY A 24 -2.21 14.97 -8.57
N ILE A 25 -2.90 13.81 -8.48
CA ILE A 25 -4.19 13.68 -7.79
C ILE A 25 -4.17 14.20 -6.35
N THR A 26 -3.04 14.06 -5.65
CA THR A 26 -2.83 14.55 -4.28
C THR A 26 -2.96 16.08 -4.22
N ASN A 27 -2.16 16.81 -5.02
CA ASN A 27 -2.20 18.28 -5.01
C ASN A 27 -3.47 18.84 -5.66
N GLN A 28 -4.13 18.10 -6.55
CA GLN A 28 -5.48 18.48 -7.03
C GLN A 28 -6.50 18.45 -5.90
N ALA A 29 -6.44 17.48 -4.99
CA ALA A 29 -7.30 17.43 -3.82
C ALA A 29 -6.99 18.55 -2.81
N VAL A 30 -5.70 18.83 -2.56
CA VAL A 30 -5.26 19.96 -1.73
C VAL A 30 -5.74 21.29 -2.32
N LYS A 31 -5.58 21.47 -3.65
CA LYS A 31 -6.08 22.66 -4.35
C LYS A 31 -7.58 22.88 -4.13
N LYS A 32 -8.40 21.84 -4.34
CA LYS A 32 -9.85 21.94 -4.12
C LYS A 32 -10.20 22.35 -2.69
N PHE A 33 -9.45 21.80 -1.72
CA PHE A 33 -9.61 22.19 -0.32
C PHE A 33 -9.22 23.66 -0.08
N PHE A 34 -8.11 24.12 -0.65
CA PHE A 34 -7.66 25.50 -0.55
C PHE A 34 -8.63 26.48 -1.20
N ASP A 35 -9.17 26.14 -2.38
CA ASP A 35 -10.20 26.95 -3.05
C ASP A 35 -11.45 27.10 -2.17
N LEU A 36 -11.92 26.00 -1.57
CA LEU A 36 -13.11 25.98 -0.70
C LEU A 36 -12.91 26.84 0.56
N HIS A 37 -11.70 26.89 1.09
CA HIS A 37 -11.37 27.61 2.32
C HIS A 37 -10.71 28.95 2.06
N HIS A 38 -10.64 29.42 0.80
CA HIS A 38 -10.04 30.69 0.38
C HIS A 38 -8.56 30.85 0.82
N ILE A 39 -7.81 29.73 0.85
CA ILE A 39 -6.38 29.72 1.19
C ILE A 39 -5.58 30.05 -0.07
N ALA A 40 -4.66 31.03 0.04
CA ALA A 40 -3.81 31.44 -1.09
C ALA A 40 -2.72 30.40 -1.39
N TYR A 41 -2.55 30.05 -2.67
CA TYR A 41 -1.52 29.11 -3.13
C TYR A 41 -1.01 29.48 -4.53
N ILE A 42 0.15 28.91 -4.89
CA ILE A 42 0.73 28.93 -6.24
C ILE A 42 0.92 27.47 -6.68
N ILE A 43 0.73 27.14 -7.96
CA ILE A 43 1.06 25.84 -8.53
C ILE A 43 2.39 25.99 -9.27
N TYR A 44 3.34 25.07 -9.01
CA TYR A 44 4.62 25.03 -9.69
C TYR A 44 4.82 23.65 -10.33
N LEU A 45 5.20 23.66 -11.62
CA LEU A 45 5.53 22.50 -12.44
C LEU A 45 6.94 22.68 -13.00
N ASP A 46 7.72 21.61 -13.10
CA ASP A 46 9.10 21.65 -13.59
C ASP A 46 9.24 21.91 -15.12
N ASP A 47 8.14 22.19 -15.83
CA ASP A 47 8.18 22.53 -17.25
C ASP A 47 8.83 23.90 -17.47
N GLU A 48 10.03 23.90 -18.06
CA GLU A 48 10.86 25.08 -18.34
C GLU A 48 10.17 26.16 -19.22
N LYS A 49 8.98 25.89 -19.76
CA LYS A 49 8.33 26.79 -20.74
C LYS A 49 7.44 27.87 -20.14
N ASP A 50 6.94 27.72 -18.91
CA ASP A 50 6.03 28.68 -18.29
C ASP A 50 6.46 29.13 -16.87
N GLY A 51 7.67 28.82 -16.45
CA GLY A 51 8.18 29.10 -15.12
C GLY A 51 8.33 30.62 -14.85
N LEU A 52 7.57 31.12 -13.88
CA LEU A 52 7.97 32.36 -13.21
C LEU A 52 9.43 32.18 -12.73
N PRO A 53 10.30 33.19 -12.92
CA PRO A 53 11.69 33.06 -12.50
C PRO A 53 11.75 32.63 -11.04
N PHE A 54 12.41 31.49 -10.80
CA PHE A 54 12.61 30.84 -9.53
C PHE A 54 12.80 31.80 -8.35
N GLU A 55 13.57 32.88 -8.57
CA GLU A 55 13.92 33.88 -7.58
C GLU A 55 12.74 34.77 -7.15
N LYS A 56 11.72 34.96 -7.99
CA LYS A 56 10.56 35.80 -7.67
C LYS A 56 9.51 35.12 -6.80
N ILE A 57 9.54 33.80 -6.73
CA ILE A 57 8.52 32.99 -6.02
C ILE A 57 8.87 32.82 -4.53
N PHE A 58 10.15 32.63 -4.19
CA PHE A 58 10.59 32.26 -2.84
C PHE A 58 10.30 33.24 -1.72
N TRP A 59 10.30 34.52 -2.00
CA TRP A 59 10.08 35.56 -0.98
C TRP A 59 8.67 35.56 -0.39
N GLN A 60 7.79 34.74 -0.95
CA GLN A 60 6.37 34.75 -0.60
C GLN A 60 5.84 33.38 -0.14
N ILE A 61 6.68 32.39 0.05
CA ILE A 61 6.25 31.00 0.36
C ILE A 61 6.68 30.60 1.75
N ASP A 62 5.71 30.12 2.54
CA ASP A 62 5.96 29.56 3.86
C ASP A 62 6.09 28.01 3.80
N TYR A 63 5.29 27.37 2.92
CA TYR A 63 5.25 25.94 2.76
C TYR A 63 5.18 25.49 1.30
N VAL A 64 5.93 24.45 0.97
CA VAL A 64 5.81 23.72 -0.29
C VAL A 64 5.14 22.38 -0.03
N ILE A 65 4.00 22.12 -0.66
CA ILE A 65 3.31 20.83 -0.62
C ILE A 65 3.80 20.02 -1.81
N LYS A 66 4.61 19.00 -1.54
CA LYS A 66 5.23 18.18 -2.59
C LYS A 66 4.34 16.99 -2.95
N CYS A 67 4.02 16.83 -4.25
CA CYS A 67 3.43 15.57 -4.74
C CYS A 67 4.34 14.38 -4.43
N PRO A 68 3.80 13.24 -3.96
CA PRO A 68 4.61 12.07 -3.59
C PRO A 68 5.54 11.57 -4.71
N GLY A 69 5.09 11.58 -5.97
CA GLY A 69 5.86 11.08 -7.12
C GLY A 69 7.05 11.94 -7.56
N ILE A 70 7.22 13.16 -7.02
CA ILE A 70 8.36 14.01 -7.34
C ILE A 70 9.57 13.56 -6.53
N LYS A 71 10.73 13.38 -7.19
CA LYS A 71 12.00 13.03 -6.53
C LYS A 71 12.42 14.08 -5.52
N PHE A 72 13.16 13.66 -4.47
CA PHE A 72 13.58 14.54 -3.38
C PHE A 72 14.72 15.49 -3.75
N ASP A 73 15.45 15.20 -4.81
CA ASP A 73 16.71 15.88 -5.19
C ASP A 73 16.58 16.82 -6.39
N THR A 74 15.36 17.24 -6.73
CA THR A 74 15.15 18.21 -7.81
C THR A 74 15.85 19.56 -7.49
N PRO A 75 16.30 20.31 -8.51
CA PRO A 75 16.92 21.62 -8.30
C PRO A 75 16.03 22.56 -7.48
N PHE A 76 14.71 22.52 -7.72
CA PHE A 76 13.73 23.31 -6.97
C PHE A 76 13.74 22.97 -5.47
N LEU A 77 13.68 21.68 -5.11
CA LEU A 77 13.68 21.25 -3.71
C LEU A 77 15.00 21.56 -3.01
N LYS A 78 16.14 21.35 -3.69
CA LYS A 78 17.45 21.75 -3.17
C LYS A 78 17.47 23.22 -2.78
N ARG A 79 16.92 24.07 -3.65
CA ARG A 79 16.84 25.51 -3.37
C ARG A 79 15.89 25.84 -2.22
N CYS A 80 14.76 25.13 -2.10
CA CYS A 80 13.86 25.26 -0.95
C CYS A 80 14.60 24.96 0.36
N TYR A 81 15.36 23.88 0.40
CA TYR A 81 16.12 23.49 1.61
C TYR A 81 17.22 24.50 1.95
N GLU A 82 17.97 25.03 0.97
CA GLU A 82 18.96 26.09 1.16
C GLU A 82 18.34 27.36 1.77
N LEU A 83 17.11 27.69 1.38
CA LEU A 83 16.38 28.84 1.87
C LEU A 83 15.56 28.57 3.13
N ASN A 84 15.68 27.37 3.73
CA ASN A 84 14.90 26.92 4.88
C ASN A 84 13.37 27.01 4.68
N ILE A 85 12.89 26.86 3.44
CA ILE A 85 11.47 26.77 3.14
C ILE A 85 11.00 25.35 3.51
N LYS A 86 9.93 25.25 4.28
CA LYS A 86 9.40 23.96 4.73
C LYS A 86 8.73 23.21 3.57
N VAL A 87 9.29 22.07 3.18
CA VAL A 87 8.69 21.13 2.22
C VAL A 87 7.97 20.05 2.98
N ILE A 88 6.66 19.94 2.82
CA ILE A 88 5.82 18.99 3.56
C ILE A 88 4.97 18.13 2.62
N SER A 89 4.52 16.99 3.12
CA SER A 89 3.54 16.12 2.47
C SER A 89 2.10 16.61 2.72
N ASP A 90 1.15 16.07 1.97
CA ASP A 90 -0.28 16.26 2.24
C ASP A 90 -0.68 15.67 3.61
N LEU A 91 -0.04 14.59 4.05
CA LEU A 91 -0.23 14.02 5.39
C LEU A 91 0.20 15.00 6.49
N GLU A 92 1.37 15.62 6.34
CA GLU A 92 1.83 16.62 7.30
C GLU A 92 0.91 17.83 7.33
N LEU A 93 0.51 18.34 6.17
CA LEU A 93 -0.44 19.44 6.07
C LEU A 93 -1.77 19.09 6.76
N LEU A 94 -2.31 17.89 6.50
CA LEU A 94 -3.53 17.41 7.12
C LEU A 94 -3.41 17.41 8.65
N TYR A 95 -2.32 16.84 9.17
CA TYR A 95 -2.07 16.83 10.62
C TYR A 95 -1.96 18.22 11.22
N LEU A 96 -1.25 19.14 10.57
CA LEU A 96 -1.11 20.52 11.04
C LEU A 96 -2.46 21.26 11.09
N LEU A 97 -3.40 20.94 10.19
CA LEU A 97 -4.74 21.53 10.13
C LEU A 97 -5.72 20.87 11.13
N TYR A 98 -5.60 19.57 11.39
CA TYR A 98 -6.57 18.76 12.14
C TYR A 98 -5.87 17.88 13.16
N LYS A 99 -5.17 18.46 14.14
CA LYS A 99 -4.42 17.74 15.20
C LYS A 99 -5.30 16.91 16.11
N GLU A 100 -6.60 17.17 16.14
CA GLU A 100 -7.61 16.46 16.94
C GLU A 100 -8.06 15.14 16.32
N TYR A 101 -7.77 14.88 15.05
CA TYR A 101 -8.15 13.61 14.43
C TYR A 101 -7.29 12.45 14.95
N GLU A 102 -7.92 11.29 15.04
CA GLU A 102 -7.20 10.04 15.31
C GLU A 102 -6.58 9.51 14.02
N TYR A 103 -5.27 9.59 13.93
CA TYR A 103 -4.51 9.08 12.78
C TYR A 103 -4.07 7.64 13.06
N ILE A 104 -4.49 6.69 12.23
CA ILE A 104 -4.00 5.31 12.20
C ILE A 104 -3.17 5.18 10.95
N ILE A 105 -1.84 5.21 11.10
CA ILE A 105 -0.92 5.19 9.97
C ILE A 105 -0.33 3.80 9.80
N ILE A 106 -0.52 3.23 8.61
CA ILE A 106 -0.03 1.90 8.25
C ILE A 106 1.02 2.04 7.16
N THR A 107 2.25 1.62 7.47
CA THR A 107 3.38 1.61 6.54
C THR A 107 4.14 0.28 6.58
N GLY A 108 5.04 0.13 5.64
CA GLY A 108 5.90 -1.04 5.43
C GLY A 108 6.24 -1.18 3.95
N SER A 109 7.00 -2.17 3.58
CA SER A 109 7.29 -2.47 2.18
C SER A 109 6.08 -3.12 1.52
N ASN A 110 5.53 -4.18 2.11
CA ASN A 110 4.36 -4.94 1.64
C ASN A 110 3.24 -4.98 2.69
N GLY A 111 2.03 -5.43 2.31
CA GLY A 111 0.88 -5.62 3.21
C GLY A 111 0.05 -4.36 3.47
N LYS A 112 0.59 -3.15 3.30
CA LYS A 112 -0.05 -1.88 3.65
C LYS A 112 -1.53 -1.77 3.28
N THR A 113 -1.88 -2.08 2.03
CA THR A 113 -3.25 -1.87 1.51
C THR A 113 -4.24 -2.83 2.14
N THR A 114 -3.89 -4.11 2.25
CA THR A 114 -4.76 -5.12 2.86
C THR A 114 -4.95 -4.82 4.34
N THR A 115 -3.87 -4.49 5.04
CA THR A 115 -3.91 -4.07 6.45
C THR A 115 -4.79 -2.84 6.64
N SER A 116 -4.63 -1.80 5.81
CA SER A 116 -5.42 -0.56 5.91
C SER A 116 -6.90 -0.81 5.65
N TYR A 117 -7.21 -1.62 4.65
CA TYR A 117 -8.58 -1.96 4.30
C TYR A 117 -9.25 -2.80 5.40
N LEU A 118 -8.59 -3.85 5.91
CA LEU A 118 -9.09 -4.66 7.03
C LEU A 118 -9.28 -3.83 8.29
N THR A 119 -8.32 -2.95 8.60
CA THR A 119 -8.44 -2.01 9.73
C THR A 119 -9.66 -1.11 9.58
N TYR A 120 -9.85 -0.54 8.38
CA TYR A 120 -11.02 0.29 8.09
C TYR A 120 -12.33 -0.50 8.26
N GLN A 121 -12.40 -1.72 7.68
CA GLN A 121 -13.58 -2.57 7.84
C GLN A 121 -13.88 -2.93 9.30
N MET A 122 -12.86 -3.20 10.12
CA MET A 122 -13.03 -3.45 11.55
C MET A 122 -13.67 -2.26 12.25
N LEU A 123 -13.17 -1.06 11.99
CA LEU A 123 -13.68 0.16 12.61
C LEU A 123 -15.08 0.52 12.10
N ASP A 124 -15.32 0.40 10.80
CA ASP A 124 -16.60 0.70 10.15
C ASP A 124 -17.71 -0.25 10.60
N SER A 125 -17.37 -1.55 10.77
CA SER A 125 -18.34 -2.57 11.20
C SER A 125 -18.99 -2.27 12.55
N SER A 126 -18.32 -1.51 13.42
CA SER A 126 -18.81 -1.19 14.76
C SER A 126 -19.85 -0.04 14.76
N ASN A 127 -19.98 0.73 13.69
CA ASN A 127 -20.78 1.98 13.62
C ASN A 127 -20.42 3.03 14.69
N LEU A 128 -19.40 2.76 15.52
CA LEU A 128 -18.94 3.63 16.61
C LEU A 128 -17.87 4.62 16.16
N PHE A 129 -17.17 4.27 15.08
CA PHE A 129 -15.99 4.98 14.61
C PHE A 129 -16.18 5.40 13.17
N GLN A 130 -16.39 6.67 12.96
CA GLN A 130 -16.54 7.25 11.61
C GLN A 130 -15.16 7.66 11.09
N HIS A 131 -14.32 6.67 10.75
CA HIS A 131 -13.02 6.89 10.17
C HIS A 131 -13.09 6.91 8.65
N GLY A 132 -12.24 7.74 8.01
CA GLY A 132 -11.98 7.66 6.59
C GLY A 132 -10.88 6.63 6.28
N LEU A 133 -10.79 6.21 5.03
CA LEU A 133 -9.69 5.40 4.51
C LEU A 133 -9.07 6.10 3.30
N GLY A 134 -7.77 6.40 3.35
CA GLY A 134 -7.10 7.10 2.26
C GLY A 134 -5.57 7.05 2.29
N GLY A 135 -4.96 7.95 1.54
CA GLY A 135 -3.51 8.04 1.34
C GLY A 135 -3.05 7.34 0.07
N ASN A 136 -2.04 6.50 0.15
CA ASN A 136 -1.48 5.77 -1.01
C ASN A 136 -2.43 4.71 -1.61
N ILE A 137 -3.57 4.46 -1.01
CA ILE A 137 -4.62 3.51 -1.44
C ILE A 137 -5.52 4.04 -2.59
N GLY A 138 -5.19 5.19 -3.15
CA GLY A 138 -5.90 5.75 -4.31
C GLY A 138 -6.93 6.83 -4.00
N VAL A 139 -7.27 7.06 -2.73
CA VAL A 139 -8.11 8.17 -2.29
C VAL A 139 -7.23 9.22 -1.60
N PRO A 140 -7.00 10.39 -2.21
CA PRO A 140 -6.22 11.46 -1.60
C PRO A 140 -6.82 11.90 -0.26
N LEU A 141 -5.98 12.19 0.72
CA LEU A 141 -6.43 12.52 2.09
C LEU A 141 -7.39 13.72 2.11
N PHE A 142 -7.10 14.75 1.33
CA PHE A 142 -7.96 15.94 1.25
C PHE A 142 -9.30 15.70 0.54
N SER A 143 -9.41 14.66 -0.31
CA SER A 143 -10.69 14.25 -0.88
C SER A 143 -11.63 13.70 0.18
N LEU A 144 -11.11 13.00 1.19
CA LEU A 144 -11.93 12.50 2.32
C LEU A 144 -12.58 13.64 3.11
N LEU A 145 -11.86 14.75 3.30
CA LEU A 145 -12.39 15.95 3.97
C LEU A 145 -13.49 16.61 3.14
N LEU A 146 -13.28 16.74 1.84
CA LEU A 146 -14.25 17.36 0.92
C LEU A 146 -15.55 16.56 0.84
N ASP A 147 -15.44 15.23 0.90
CA ASP A 147 -16.59 14.31 0.86
C ASP A 147 -17.30 14.18 2.22
N GLN A 148 -16.83 14.90 3.25
CA GLN A 148 -17.35 14.83 4.63
C GLN A 148 -17.41 13.39 5.21
N ARG A 149 -16.48 12.54 4.80
CA ARG A 149 -16.42 11.12 5.24
C ARG A 149 -15.64 10.92 6.53
N VAL A 150 -15.02 11.98 7.05
CA VAL A 150 -14.16 11.92 8.24
C VAL A 150 -14.82 12.71 9.36
N HIS A 151 -15.16 12.02 10.44
CA HIS A 151 -15.72 12.67 11.62
C HIS A 151 -14.83 12.50 12.86
N ARG A 152 -14.07 11.40 12.96
CA ARG A 152 -13.25 11.12 14.12
C ARG A 152 -11.76 10.92 13.77
N GLY A 153 -11.46 10.22 12.70
CA GLY A 153 -10.09 9.93 12.34
C GLY A 153 -9.95 9.31 10.96
N ILE A 154 -8.73 8.93 10.61
CA ILE A 154 -8.39 8.43 9.29
C ILE A 154 -7.44 7.23 9.42
N VAL A 155 -7.79 6.13 8.74
CA VAL A 155 -6.87 5.04 8.44
C VAL A 155 -6.09 5.43 7.19
N ILE A 156 -4.77 5.53 7.31
CA ILE A 156 -3.89 6.05 6.26
C ILE A 156 -2.91 4.97 5.83
N GLU A 157 -2.99 4.58 4.56
CA GLU A 157 -1.89 3.89 3.92
C GLU A 157 -0.78 4.89 3.59
N ALA A 158 0.37 4.81 4.26
CA ALA A 158 1.47 5.74 4.05
C ALA A 158 2.64 5.09 3.29
N SER A 159 3.00 5.68 2.14
CA SER A 159 4.23 5.35 1.42
C SER A 159 5.45 6.03 2.04
N SER A 160 6.66 5.53 1.74
CA SER A 160 7.90 6.22 2.12
C SER A 160 7.99 7.62 1.53
N PHE A 161 7.40 7.83 0.35
CA PHE A 161 7.37 9.14 -0.33
C PHE A 161 6.55 10.19 0.42
N MET A 162 5.43 9.80 1.02
CA MET A 162 4.64 10.66 1.91
C MET A 162 5.39 10.91 3.21
N LEU A 163 5.91 9.84 3.82
CA LEU A 163 6.59 9.91 5.10
C LEU A 163 7.89 10.71 5.03
N HIS A 164 8.57 10.79 3.89
CA HIS A 164 9.79 11.59 3.71
C HIS A 164 9.61 13.05 4.15
N ASN A 165 8.51 13.67 3.73
CA ASN A 165 8.20 15.07 4.05
C ASN A 165 7.11 15.18 5.15
N THR A 166 7.09 14.23 6.10
CA THR A 166 6.23 14.22 7.27
C THR A 166 7.11 14.30 8.50
N TYR A 167 6.87 15.25 9.42
CA TYR A 167 7.76 15.60 10.53
C TYR A 167 7.08 15.65 11.89
N GLU A 168 6.00 16.44 12.03
CA GLU A 168 5.29 16.67 13.28
C GLU A 168 4.11 15.70 13.48
N CYS A 169 3.69 15.03 12.40
CA CYS A 169 2.54 14.13 12.44
C CYS A 169 2.73 13.08 13.54
N LYS A 170 1.76 13.05 14.45
CA LYS A 170 1.71 12.15 15.58
C LYS A 170 0.48 11.25 15.49
N PRO A 171 0.62 10.02 15.02
CA PRO A 171 -0.50 9.11 14.93
C PRO A 171 -0.90 8.55 16.31
N LYS A 172 -2.20 8.25 16.47
CA LYS A 172 -2.72 7.48 17.61
C LYS A 172 -2.24 6.03 17.56
N ILE A 173 -2.15 5.47 16.34
CA ILE A 173 -1.64 4.13 16.10
C ILE A 173 -0.69 4.21 14.91
N TYR A 174 0.52 3.73 15.09
CA TYR A 174 1.49 3.54 14.01
C TYR A 174 1.76 2.06 13.78
N VAL A 175 1.62 1.60 12.54
CA VAL A 175 1.84 0.20 12.15
C VAL A 175 3.03 0.10 11.21
N LEU A 176 3.95 -0.80 11.54
CA LEU A 176 5.09 -1.16 10.70
C LEU A 176 5.00 -2.64 10.33
N THR A 177 4.59 -2.95 9.09
CA THR A 177 4.32 -4.32 8.65
C THR A 177 5.59 -5.11 8.35
N ASN A 178 6.51 -4.55 7.58
CA ASN A 178 7.82 -5.14 7.23
C ASN A 178 8.76 -4.09 6.63
N LEU A 179 10.06 -4.39 6.59
CA LEU A 179 11.09 -3.56 6.00
C LEU A 179 11.95 -4.38 5.03
N ILE A 180 11.59 -4.32 3.74
CA ILE A 180 12.32 -4.97 2.63
C ILE A 180 12.83 -3.85 1.72
N PRO A 181 14.08 -3.89 1.22
CA PRO A 181 14.61 -2.87 0.32
C PRO A 181 13.71 -2.67 -0.91
N HIS A 182 13.28 -1.44 -1.14
CA HIS A 182 12.42 -1.08 -2.26
C HIS A 182 12.61 0.38 -2.64
N HIS A 183 12.27 0.78 -3.90
CA HIS A 183 12.32 2.16 -4.37
C HIS A 183 13.71 2.82 -4.27
N LEU A 184 14.79 2.06 -4.55
CA LEU A 184 16.17 2.57 -4.55
C LEU A 184 16.47 3.49 -5.75
N ASP A 185 15.59 3.55 -6.72
CA ASP A 185 15.55 4.57 -7.78
C ASP A 185 15.09 5.94 -7.29
N TYR A 186 14.52 6.00 -6.10
CA TYR A 186 13.95 7.20 -5.47
C TYR A 186 14.71 7.59 -4.19
N HIS A 187 14.97 6.64 -3.29
CA HIS A 187 15.78 6.83 -2.08
C HIS A 187 17.28 6.68 -2.40
N LYS A 188 18.13 7.42 -1.71
CA LYS A 188 19.58 7.37 -1.95
C LYS A 188 20.19 6.00 -1.61
N ASN A 189 19.65 5.35 -0.60
CA ASN A 189 20.07 4.03 -0.10
C ASN A 189 18.93 3.37 0.70
N VAL A 190 19.15 2.15 1.17
CA VAL A 190 18.19 1.36 1.95
C VAL A 190 17.93 2.00 3.31
N GLU A 191 18.95 2.57 3.94
CA GLU A 191 18.86 3.21 5.26
C GLU A 191 17.93 4.44 5.21
N ASP A 192 18.02 5.27 4.18
CA ASP A 192 17.12 6.41 3.98
C ASP A 192 15.67 5.96 3.81
N TYR A 193 15.44 4.86 3.04
CA TYR A 193 14.11 4.27 2.88
C TYR A 193 13.53 3.77 4.21
N TYR A 194 14.33 3.08 5.02
CA TYR A 194 13.90 2.60 6.34
C TYR A 194 13.72 3.75 7.33
N PHE A 195 14.60 4.74 7.30
CA PHE A 195 14.48 5.93 8.12
C PHE A 195 13.16 6.66 7.86
N ASP A 196 12.78 6.88 6.61
CA ASP A 196 11.52 7.55 6.28
C ASP A 196 10.30 6.80 6.84
N LYS A 197 10.34 5.46 6.87
CA LYS A 197 9.27 4.65 7.44
C LYS A 197 9.29 4.56 8.96
N THR A 198 10.36 4.93 9.62
CA THR A 198 10.50 4.74 11.07
C THR A 198 10.57 6.04 11.85
N LYS A 199 10.95 7.15 11.23
CA LYS A 199 11.19 8.43 11.92
C LYS A 199 9.98 8.94 12.71
N ILE A 200 8.75 8.75 12.22
CA ILE A 200 7.52 9.21 12.90
C ILE A 200 7.29 8.46 14.22
N ILE A 201 7.88 7.28 14.40
CA ILE A 201 7.81 6.55 15.68
C ILE A 201 8.29 7.43 16.85
N GLY A 202 9.26 8.33 16.55
CA GLY A 202 9.77 9.27 17.56
C GLY A 202 8.75 10.31 18.03
N ASN A 203 7.63 10.51 17.32
CA ASN A 203 6.57 11.44 17.70
C ASN A 203 5.53 10.80 18.64
N LEU A 204 5.54 9.47 18.79
CA LEU A 204 4.60 8.75 19.66
C LEU A 204 4.89 9.03 21.14
N ASP A 205 3.83 9.20 21.93
CA ASP A 205 3.93 9.36 23.38
C ASP A 205 3.20 8.24 24.14
N LYS A 206 3.05 8.43 25.46
CA LYS A 206 2.45 7.46 26.38
C LYS A 206 0.97 7.14 26.11
N SER A 207 0.32 7.84 25.21
CA SER A 207 -1.09 7.60 24.84
C SER A 207 -1.23 6.85 23.50
N ASP A 208 -0.13 6.63 22.79
CA ASP A 208 -0.12 6.13 21.43
C ASP A 208 0.43 4.71 21.33
N TYR A 209 0.11 4.01 20.24
CA TYR A 209 0.44 2.60 20.05
C TYR A 209 1.36 2.42 18.85
N LEU A 210 2.42 1.61 19.03
CA LEU A 210 3.27 1.10 17.96
C LEU A 210 2.97 -0.39 17.76
N ILE A 211 2.44 -0.76 16.59
CA ILE A 211 2.19 -2.15 16.19
C ILE A 211 3.27 -2.56 15.20
N TYR A 212 3.93 -3.70 15.44
CA TYR A 212 5.05 -4.10 14.59
C TYR A 212 5.16 -5.61 14.41
N ASN A 213 5.72 -6.01 13.27
CA ASN A 213 6.01 -7.40 12.96
C ASN A 213 7.24 -7.88 13.72
N TYR A 214 7.06 -8.86 14.60
CA TYR A 214 8.13 -9.44 15.40
C TYR A 214 9.00 -10.42 14.60
N ASP A 215 8.45 -11.02 13.54
CA ASP A 215 9.15 -11.96 12.67
C ASP A 215 10.14 -11.26 11.71
N ASP A 216 10.01 -9.95 11.53
CA ASP A 216 10.94 -9.15 10.74
C ASP A 216 12.05 -8.60 11.65
N GLU A 217 13.25 -9.16 11.52
CA GLU A 217 14.41 -8.78 12.34
C GLU A 217 14.81 -7.32 12.13
N ILE A 218 14.66 -6.79 10.91
CA ILE A 218 14.97 -5.38 10.59
C ILE A 218 13.97 -4.46 11.31
N VAL A 219 12.67 -4.77 11.22
CA VAL A 219 11.62 -4.05 11.96
C VAL A 219 11.91 -4.07 13.46
N SER A 220 12.17 -5.25 14.01
CA SER A 220 12.46 -5.43 15.45
C SER A 220 13.69 -4.64 15.89
N SER A 221 14.75 -4.61 15.08
CA SER A 221 15.95 -3.81 15.31
C SER A 221 15.66 -2.30 15.31
N TYR A 222 14.89 -1.80 14.36
CA TYR A 222 14.52 -0.37 14.34
C TYR A 222 13.61 0.00 15.50
N VAL A 223 12.57 -0.80 15.77
CA VAL A 223 11.61 -0.56 16.89
C VAL A 223 12.30 -0.55 18.24
N SER A 224 13.36 -1.33 18.43
CA SER A 224 14.13 -1.35 19.68
C SER A 224 14.78 -0.01 20.02
N LYS A 225 15.08 0.82 19.03
CA LYS A 225 15.73 2.13 19.19
C LYS A 225 14.80 3.21 19.76
N PHE A 226 13.49 3.00 19.71
CA PHE A 226 12.50 3.99 20.16
C PHE A 226 11.93 3.64 21.53
N HIS A 227 11.67 4.65 22.34
CA HIS A 227 11.06 4.52 23.67
C HIS A 227 9.55 4.80 23.57
N VAL A 228 8.78 3.79 23.13
CA VAL A 228 7.31 3.87 23.04
C VAL A 228 6.72 2.96 24.11
N PRO A 229 5.88 3.46 25.04
CA PRO A 229 5.32 2.66 26.12
C PRO A 229 4.44 1.49 25.67
N PHE A 230 3.63 1.70 24.63
CA PHE A 230 2.74 0.67 24.09
C PHE A 230 3.24 0.11 22.76
N LYS A 231 4.20 -0.80 22.83
CA LYS A 231 4.66 -1.62 21.70
C LYS A 231 3.87 -2.92 21.69
N ILE A 232 3.15 -3.18 20.62
CA ILE A 232 2.33 -4.37 20.45
C ILE A 232 2.86 -5.14 19.24
N SER A 233 3.31 -6.37 19.47
CA SER A 233 3.90 -7.21 18.42
C SER A 233 2.89 -8.19 17.86
N PHE A 234 3.06 -8.54 16.58
CA PHE A 234 2.41 -9.68 15.95
C PHE A 234 3.45 -10.60 15.32
N SER A 235 3.16 -11.90 15.27
CA SER A 235 4.05 -12.92 14.77
C SER A 235 3.30 -14.17 14.29
N TYR A 236 3.73 -14.72 13.17
CA TYR A 236 3.29 -16.03 12.72
C TYR A 236 4.06 -17.15 13.41
N HIS A 237 5.34 -16.92 13.76
CA HIS A 237 6.28 -17.93 14.22
C HIS A 237 6.51 -17.93 15.74
N HIS A 238 6.29 -16.82 16.44
CA HIS A 238 6.66 -16.65 17.84
C HIS A 238 5.47 -16.38 18.76
N HIS A 239 5.18 -17.31 19.67
CA HIS A 239 4.08 -17.23 20.64
C HIS A 239 4.31 -16.17 21.75
N LEU A 240 5.47 -15.54 21.79
CA LEU A 240 5.75 -14.43 22.71
C LEU A 240 5.17 -13.10 22.22
N ALA A 241 4.77 -13.01 20.98
CA ALA A 241 4.10 -11.84 20.45
C ALA A 241 2.71 -11.68 21.08
N THR A 242 2.19 -10.45 21.04
CA THR A 242 0.86 -10.14 21.60
C THR A 242 -0.26 -10.79 20.77
N CYS A 243 -0.11 -10.77 19.44
CA CYS A 243 -0.97 -11.49 18.49
C CYS A 243 -0.13 -12.52 17.76
N TYR A 244 -0.53 -13.80 17.77
CA TYR A 244 0.30 -14.89 17.26
C TYR A 244 -0.53 -16.05 16.74
N ILE A 245 0.12 -16.96 15.97
CA ILE A 245 -0.45 -18.24 15.55
C ILE A 245 -0.03 -19.35 16.52
N LYS A 246 -1.00 -20.16 16.91
CA LYS A 246 -0.79 -21.41 17.63
C LYS A 246 -1.85 -22.43 17.20
N GLU A 247 -1.43 -23.67 16.91
CA GLU A 247 -2.35 -24.77 16.59
C GLU A 247 -3.40 -24.39 15.52
N GLN A 248 -2.93 -23.81 14.39
CA GLN A 248 -3.79 -23.35 13.29
C GLN A 248 -4.87 -22.33 13.71
N SER A 249 -4.60 -21.51 14.72
CA SER A 249 -5.52 -20.49 15.21
C SER A 249 -4.80 -19.18 15.51
N ILE A 250 -5.47 -18.06 15.32
CA ILE A 250 -4.98 -16.73 15.72
C ILE A 250 -5.33 -16.48 17.17
N TYR A 251 -4.33 -16.09 17.97
CA TYR A 251 -4.48 -15.72 19.37
C TYR A 251 -4.13 -14.24 19.59
N TYR A 252 -4.85 -13.61 20.50
CA TYR A 252 -4.52 -12.28 21.03
C TYR A 252 -4.45 -12.34 22.55
N GLN A 253 -3.29 -12.04 23.13
CA GLN A 253 -3.05 -12.09 24.60
C GLN A 253 -3.55 -13.40 25.24
N GLY A 254 -3.25 -14.55 24.61
CA GLY A 254 -3.63 -15.86 25.10
C GLY A 254 -5.09 -16.29 24.80
N ASN A 255 -5.92 -15.41 24.27
CA ASN A 255 -7.30 -15.74 23.89
C ASN A 255 -7.37 -16.05 22.40
N GLN A 256 -7.96 -17.19 22.05
CA GLN A 256 -8.21 -17.57 20.67
C GLN A 256 -9.20 -16.59 20.02
N ILE A 257 -8.91 -16.15 18.82
CA ILE A 257 -9.77 -15.27 18.02
C ILE A 257 -10.58 -16.10 17.01
N LEU A 258 -9.90 -16.84 16.14
CA LEU A 258 -10.53 -17.78 15.18
C LEU A 258 -9.50 -18.78 14.69
N THR A 259 -9.96 -19.88 14.07
CA THR A 259 -9.10 -20.85 13.40
C THR A 259 -8.78 -20.41 11.97
N LEU A 260 -7.67 -20.87 11.40
CA LEU A 260 -7.33 -20.57 10.01
C LEU A 260 -8.30 -21.22 9.01
N GLU A 261 -8.96 -22.32 9.38
CA GLU A 261 -10.01 -22.97 8.57
C GLU A 261 -11.25 -22.10 8.38
N GLU A 262 -11.49 -21.16 9.31
CA GLU A 262 -12.61 -20.20 9.22
C GLU A 262 -12.31 -19.02 8.30
N ILE A 263 -11.07 -18.90 7.80
CA ILE A 263 -10.61 -17.80 6.94
C ILE A 263 -10.65 -18.26 5.47
N ASN A 264 -11.19 -17.43 4.61
CA ASN A 264 -11.12 -17.64 3.17
C ASN A 264 -9.67 -17.46 2.70
N ASN A 265 -9.05 -18.52 2.18
CA ASN A 265 -7.70 -18.51 1.61
C ASN A 265 -6.64 -17.91 2.55
N PRO A 266 -6.28 -18.59 3.67
CA PRO A 266 -5.44 -18.06 4.74
C PRO A 266 -3.94 -18.04 4.38
N GLN A 267 -3.54 -17.20 3.46
CA GLN A 267 -2.11 -17.02 3.13
C GLN A 267 -1.38 -16.27 4.23
N ILE A 268 -0.13 -16.62 4.50
CA ILE A 268 0.69 -16.02 5.57
C ILE A 268 0.71 -14.48 5.51
N PRO A 269 0.89 -13.82 4.35
CA PRO A 269 0.83 -12.36 4.29
C PRO A 269 -0.53 -11.78 4.72
N VAL A 270 -1.63 -12.44 4.33
CA VAL A 270 -3.00 -12.02 4.71
C VAL A 270 -3.23 -12.24 6.22
N ILE A 271 -2.67 -13.32 6.78
CA ILE A 271 -2.75 -13.57 8.23
C ILE A 271 -2.04 -12.48 9.02
N TYR A 272 -0.89 -12.00 8.58
CA TYR A 272 -0.22 -10.83 9.20
C TYR A 272 -1.10 -9.58 9.15
N ASP A 273 -1.72 -9.31 8.00
CA ASP A 273 -2.63 -8.17 7.84
C ASP A 273 -3.84 -8.28 8.78
N MET A 274 -4.40 -9.49 8.93
CA MET A 274 -5.50 -9.79 9.86
C MET A 274 -5.08 -9.60 11.32
N MET A 275 -3.88 -10.03 11.72
CA MET A 275 -3.37 -9.83 13.08
C MET A 275 -3.29 -8.35 13.44
N VAL A 276 -2.84 -7.50 12.53
CA VAL A 276 -2.82 -6.05 12.75
C VAL A 276 -4.24 -5.51 12.94
N ALA A 277 -5.17 -5.90 12.08
CA ALA A 277 -6.57 -5.48 12.18
C ALA A 277 -7.21 -5.95 13.51
N ILE A 278 -6.90 -7.17 13.97
CA ILE A 278 -7.32 -7.69 15.29
C ILE A 278 -6.78 -6.81 16.42
N ILE A 279 -5.49 -6.50 16.41
CA ILE A 279 -4.86 -5.66 17.45
C ILE A 279 -5.56 -4.31 17.52
N ILE A 280 -5.77 -3.66 16.37
CA ILE A 280 -6.46 -2.37 16.31
C ILE A 280 -7.90 -2.48 16.80
N ALA A 281 -8.62 -3.52 16.37
CA ALA A 281 -9.99 -3.78 16.86
C ALA A 281 -10.04 -3.95 18.38
N LYS A 282 -9.04 -4.62 18.98
CA LYS A 282 -8.93 -4.77 20.44
C LYS A 282 -8.62 -3.47 21.16
N ILE A 283 -7.76 -2.61 20.59
CA ILE A 283 -7.50 -1.25 21.11
C ILE A 283 -8.78 -0.42 21.13
N TYR A 284 -9.64 -0.55 20.12
CA TYR A 284 -10.94 0.13 20.04
C TYR A 284 -12.08 -0.62 20.70
N HIS A 285 -11.80 -1.70 21.44
CA HIS A 285 -12.78 -2.52 22.16
C HIS A 285 -13.91 -3.06 21.29
N ILE A 286 -13.64 -3.37 20.01
CA ILE A 286 -14.61 -4.00 19.12
C ILE A 286 -14.96 -5.40 19.64
N PRO A 287 -16.25 -5.77 19.70
CA PRO A 287 -16.69 -7.07 20.20
C PRO A 287 -16.08 -8.24 19.43
N HIS A 288 -15.73 -9.32 20.16
CA HIS A 288 -15.09 -10.50 19.59
C HIS A 288 -15.85 -11.09 18.38
N GLN A 289 -17.14 -11.28 18.50
CA GLN A 289 -17.99 -11.81 17.42
C GLN A 289 -17.93 -10.94 16.15
N GLN A 290 -17.80 -9.63 16.31
CA GLN A 290 -17.73 -8.70 15.19
C GLN A 290 -16.36 -8.78 14.50
N ILE A 291 -15.28 -8.95 15.28
CA ILE A 291 -13.94 -9.22 14.75
C ILE A 291 -13.95 -10.51 13.90
N GLN A 292 -14.49 -11.60 14.44
CA GLN A 292 -14.59 -12.89 13.74
C GLN A 292 -15.37 -12.72 12.42
N LYS A 293 -16.54 -12.07 12.47
CA LYS A 293 -17.36 -11.87 11.28
C LYS A 293 -16.61 -11.12 10.16
N VAL A 294 -15.94 -10.01 10.48
CA VAL A 294 -15.17 -9.25 9.48
C VAL A 294 -14.07 -10.11 8.84
N LEU A 295 -13.39 -10.94 9.63
CA LEU A 295 -12.31 -11.79 9.13
C LEU A 295 -12.83 -12.96 8.27
N GLN A 296 -13.95 -13.58 8.66
CA GLN A 296 -14.61 -14.66 7.91
C GLN A 296 -15.22 -14.15 6.60
N ASP A 297 -15.77 -12.94 6.60
CA ASP A 297 -16.37 -12.32 5.42
C ASP A 297 -15.32 -11.77 4.42
N PHE A 298 -14.06 -11.63 4.85
CA PHE A 298 -12.99 -11.08 4.00
C PHE A 298 -12.59 -12.06 2.90
N LYS A 299 -12.80 -11.68 1.65
CA LYS A 299 -12.49 -12.47 0.45
C LYS A 299 -11.23 -12.01 -0.30
N GLY A 300 -10.38 -11.20 0.36
CA GLY A 300 -9.25 -10.57 -0.29
C GLY A 300 -9.62 -9.22 -0.94
N LEU A 301 -8.63 -8.60 -1.57
CA LEU A 301 -8.82 -7.37 -2.34
C LEU A 301 -8.78 -7.69 -3.82
N ASP A 302 -9.58 -6.95 -4.60
CA ASP A 302 -9.59 -7.08 -6.05
C ASP A 302 -8.19 -6.92 -6.64
N TYR A 303 -7.83 -7.84 -7.53
CA TYR A 303 -6.55 -7.86 -8.25
C TYR A 303 -5.30 -8.01 -7.38
N ARG A 304 -5.46 -8.52 -6.13
CA ARG A 304 -4.37 -8.85 -5.20
C ARG A 304 -4.45 -10.31 -4.80
N PHE A 305 -3.75 -11.14 -5.54
CA PHE A 305 -3.81 -12.61 -5.42
C PHE A 305 -5.25 -13.13 -5.29
N GLN A 306 -6.15 -12.49 -6.04
CA GLN A 306 -7.58 -12.74 -5.99
C GLN A 306 -7.88 -14.03 -6.76
N THR A 307 -8.36 -15.06 -6.08
CA THR A 307 -8.93 -16.24 -6.74
C THR A 307 -10.26 -15.84 -7.37
N ILE A 308 -10.32 -15.80 -8.69
CA ILE A 308 -11.51 -15.41 -9.45
C ILE A 308 -12.33 -16.62 -9.91
N TYR A 309 -11.71 -17.78 -9.94
CA TYR A 309 -12.36 -19.07 -10.18
C TYR A 309 -11.56 -20.20 -9.52
N GLU A 310 -12.28 -21.16 -8.93
CA GLU A 310 -11.68 -22.36 -8.35
C GLU A 310 -12.68 -23.53 -8.34
N ASP A 311 -12.26 -24.63 -8.95
CA ASP A 311 -12.88 -25.93 -8.81
C ASP A 311 -11.80 -27.03 -8.78
N ASN A 312 -12.20 -28.30 -8.82
CA ASN A 312 -11.26 -29.41 -8.75
C ASN A 312 -10.31 -29.52 -9.96
N HIS A 313 -10.56 -28.80 -11.04
CA HIS A 313 -9.84 -28.91 -12.32
C HIS A 313 -9.20 -27.63 -12.79
N LEU A 314 -9.68 -26.47 -12.33
CA LEU A 314 -9.22 -25.16 -12.78
C LEU A 314 -9.17 -24.17 -11.63
N VAL A 315 -8.03 -23.54 -11.45
CA VAL A 315 -7.85 -22.41 -10.53
C VAL A 315 -7.34 -21.20 -11.33
N ILE A 316 -7.97 -20.06 -11.16
CA ILE A 316 -7.56 -18.81 -11.82
C ILE A 316 -7.36 -17.72 -10.78
N ILE A 317 -6.14 -17.19 -10.72
CA ILE A 317 -5.74 -16.16 -9.75
C ILE A 317 -5.34 -14.88 -10.48
N ASN A 318 -5.96 -13.76 -10.10
CA ASN A 318 -5.63 -12.43 -10.59
C ASN A 318 -4.85 -11.65 -9.53
N ASP A 319 -3.58 -11.42 -9.82
CA ASP A 319 -2.66 -10.62 -9.00
C ASP A 319 -2.11 -9.43 -9.80
N SER A 320 -2.98 -8.75 -10.55
CA SER A 320 -2.59 -7.61 -11.39
C SER A 320 -1.88 -6.49 -10.61
N LYS A 321 -2.03 -6.44 -9.28
CA LYS A 321 -1.32 -5.49 -8.41
C LYS A 321 0.15 -5.83 -8.21
N ALA A 322 0.61 -7.03 -8.49
CA ALA A 322 2.03 -7.38 -8.49
C ALA A 322 2.77 -6.62 -9.61
N THR A 323 3.31 -5.46 -9.25
CA THR A 323 4.00 -4.54 -10.17
C THR A 323 5.53 -4.57 -10.01
N SER A 324 6.04 -5.50 -9.22
CA SER A 324 7.46 -5.75 -9.00
C SER A 324 7.77 -7.25 -8.99
N PRO A 325 9.01 -7.67 -9.29
CA PRO A 325 9.45 -9.06 -9.20
C PRO A 325 9.23 -9.68 -7.83
N GLU A 326 9.48 -8.92 -6.77
CA GLU A 326 9.28 -9.34 -5.38
C GLU A 326 7.82 -9.74 -5.10
N ALA A 327 6.84 -8.94 -5.55
CA ALA A 327 5.43 -9.27 -5.36
C ALA A 327 5.07 -10.58 -6.07
N SER A 328 5.53 -10.77 -7.30
CA SER A 328 5.28 -12.00 -8.07
C SER A 328 6.02 -13.22 -7.49
N PHE A 329 7.19 -13.02 -6.87
CA PHE A 329 7.90 -14.09 -6.15
C PHE A 329 7.01 -14.70 -5.04
N TYR A 330 6.39 -13.87 -4.21
CA TYR A 330 5.49 -14.35 -3.15
C TYR A 330 4.23 -15.01 -3.72
N ALA A 331 3.71 -14.51 -4.83
CA ALA A 331 2.58 -15.13 -5.51
C ALA A 331 2.93 -16.53 -6.04
N LEU A 332 4.08 -16.68 -6.69
CA LEU A 332 4.60 -17.96 -7.16
C LEU A 332 4.83 -18.94 -6.02
N LYS A 333 5.50 -18.51 -4.96
CA LYS A 333 5.73 -19.34 -3.76
C LYS A 333 4.39 -19.84 -3.19
N SER A 334 3.41 -18.97 -3.09
CA SER A 334 2.09 -19.32 -2.55
C SER A 334 1.37 -20.39 -3.39
N ILE A 335 1.41 -20.31 -4.73
CA ILE A 335 0.77 -21.35 -5.57
C ILE A 335 1.51 -22.68 -5.51
N HIS A 336 2.82 -22.71 -5.27
CA HIS A 336 3.56 -23.95 -5.10
C HIS A 336 3.17 -24.64 -3.80
N GLU A 337 2.99 -23.90 -2.72
CA GLU A 337 2.60 -24.43 -1.41
C GLU A 337 1.14 -24.93 -1.39
N ASN A 338 0.22 -24.16 -1.97
CA ASN A 338 -1.22 -24.43 -1.89
C ASN A 338 -1.73 -25.36 -2.99
N TYR A 339 -1.08 -25.41 -4.16
CA TYR A 339 -1.50 -26.19 -5.32
C TYR A 339 -0.35 -27.04 -5.89
N PRO A 340 0.27 -27.95 -5.08
CA PRO A 340 1.49 -28.67 -5.48
C PRO A 340 1.29 -29.60 -6.69
N SER A 341 0.08 -30.11 -6.91
CA SER A 341 -0.23 -31.09 -7.96
C SER A 341 -0.86 -30.47 -9.23
N PHE A 342 -1.08 -29.17 -9.27
CA PHE A 342 -1.67 -28.51 -10.43
C PHE A 342 -0.62 -28.23 -11.51
N TYR A 343 -1.03 -28.36 -12.78
CA TYR A 343 -0.30 -27.80 -13.90
C TYR A 343 -0.35 -26.27 -13.82
N LYS A 344 0.78 -25.59 -13.84
CA LYS A 344 0.89 -24.16 -13.51
C LYS A 344 1.31 -23.33 -14.71
N THR A 345 0.49 -22.38 -15.06
CA THR A 345 0.80 -21.32 -16.03
C THR A 345 0.94 -19.97 -15.32
N VAL A 346 2.05 -19.26 -15.54
CA VAL A 346 2.21 -17.88 -15.08
C VAL A 346 2.22 -16.90 -16.24
N ILE A 347 1.57 -15.74 -16.04
CA ILE A 347 1.56 -14.63 -17.00
C ILE A 347 2.30 -13.45 -16.38
N LEU A 348 3.39 -13.02 -17.01
CA LEU A 348 4.26 -11.91 -16.62
C LEU A 348 4.29 -10.86 -17.73
N GLY A 349 4.47 -9.58 -17.39
CA GLY A 349 4.63 -8.53 -18.40
C GLY A 349 4.01 -7.19 -18.05
N GLY A 350 4.19 -6.23 -18.94
CA GLY A 350 3.85 -4.83 -18.76
C GLY A 350 5.06 -3.94 -19.06
N LYS A 351 5.19 -2.81 -18.37
CA LYS A 351 6.36 -1.93 -18.43
C LYS A 351 7.28 -2.21 -17.23
N MET A 352 8.50 -2.65 -17.50
CA MET A 352 9.50 -2.93 -16.44
C MET A 352 9.95 -1.63 -15.77
N VAL A 353 10.05 -1.66 -14.45
CA VAL A 353 10.62 -0.61 -13.61
C VAL A 353 11.75 -1.16 -12.74
N ASP A 354 11.55 -2.37 -12.19
CA ASP A 354 12.54 -3.12 -11.42
C ASP A 354 13.04 -4.29 -12.26
N ASP A 355 14.35 -4.53 -12.26
CA ASP A 355 14.99 -5.52 -13.13
C ASP A 355 15.66 -6.69 -12.38
N ASN A 356 15.49 -6.78 -11.06
CA ASN A 356 16.04 -7.85 -10.24
C ASN A 356 15.10 -9.07 -10.21
N TYR A 357 15.36 -10.03 -11.10
CA TYR A 357 14.57 -11.28 -11.25
C TYR A 357 15.30 -12.52 -10.72
N ASP A 358 16.53 -12.40 -10.20
CA ASP A 358 17.38 -13.55 -9.88
C ASP A 358 16.71 -14.52 -8.90
N HIS A 359 16.19 -14.01 -7.80
CA HIS A 359 15.50 -14.84 -6.79
C HIS A 359 14.12 -15.39 -7.24
N MET A 360 13.52 -14.80 -8.28
CA MET A 360 12.25 -15.27 -8.83
C MET A 360 12.43 -16.53 -9.71
N ASN A 361 13.62 -16.73 -10.30
CA ASN A 361 13.89 -17.85 -11.17
C ASN A 361 13.75 -19.22 -10.47
N ASP A 362 14.10 -19.33 -9.19
CA ASP A 362 13.92 -20.57 -8.43
C ASP A 362 12.44 -20.99 -8.33
N GLN A 363 11.54 -20.00 -8.26
CA GLN A 363 10.08 -20.26 -8.25
C GLN A 363 9.56 -20.52 -9.67
N ILE A 364 10.05 -19.83 -10.67
CA ILE A 364 9.67 -20.00 -12.08
C ILE A 364 10.05 -21.38 -12.61
N ASN A 365 11.15 -21.95 -12.16
CA ASN A 365 11.57 -23.29 -12.56
C ASN A 365 10.58 -24.41 -12.16
N GLN A 366 9.64 -24.11 -11.26
CA GLN A 366 8.58 -25.04 -10.83
C GLN A 366 7.24 -24.78 -11.56
N ILE A 367 7.22 -23.86 -12.52
CA ILE A 367 6.07 -23.56 -13.39
C ILE A 367 6.14 -24.45 -14.62
N ASP A 368 5.01 -24.84 -15.20
CA ASP A 368 4.97 -25.64 -16.42
C ASP A 368 5.06 -24.78 -17.69
N GLU A 369 4.47 -23.57 -17.68
CA GLU A 369 4.49 -22.63 -18.82
C GLU A 369 4.55 -21.19 -18.32
N VAL A 370 5.39 -20.38 -18.99
CA VAL A 370 5.55 -18.95 -18.75
C VAL A 370 5.10 -18.18 -19.98
N TYR A 371 4.18 -17.25 -19.81
CA TYR A 371 3.70 -16.35 -20.84
C TYR A 371 4.14 -14.91 -20.54
N LEU A 372 4.81 -14.30 -21.51
CA LEU A 372 5.32 -12.94 -21.40
C LEU A 372 4.54 -12.02 -22.34
N TYR A 373 4.25 -10.78 -21.90
CA TYR A 373 3.58 -9.81 -22.76
C TYR A 373 4.06 -8.36 -22.54
N GLY A 374 3.64 -7.49 -23.44
CA GLY A 374 3.82 -6.03 -23.33
C GLY A 374 5.23 -5.57 -23.66
N SER A 375 5.53 -4.34 -23.28
CA SER A 375 6.79 -3.67 -23.67
C SER A 375 8.06 -4.32 -23.10
N SER A 376 7.95 -5.04 -21.99
CA SER A 376 9.08 -5.69 -21.34
C SER A 376 9.34 -7.14 -21.75
N ARG A 377 8.50 -7.74 -22.63
CA ARG A 377 8.57 -9.18 -22.95
C ARG A 377 9.96 -9.70 -23.38
N PHE A 378 10.69 -8.95 -24.18
CA PHE A 378 12.02 -9.35 -24.63
C PHE A 378 13.09 -9.17 -23.55
N ILE A 379 12.93 -8.20 -22.65
CA ILE A 379 13.83 -8.03 -21.50
C ILE A 379 13.59 -9.18 -20.53
N LEU A 380 12.32 -9.51 -20.25
CA LEU A 380 11.93 -10.64 -19.39
C LEU A 380 12.44 -11.97 -19.96
N LEU A 381 12.35 -12.18 -21.28
CA LEU A 381 12.86 -13.39 -21.93
C LEU A 381 14.35 -13.63 -21.66
N ASN A 382 15.15 -12.57 -21.51
CA ASN A 382 16.56 -12.67 -21.19
C ASN A 382 16.85 -12.85 -19.70
N LYS A 383 15.89 -12.53 -18.81
CA LYS A 383 16.06 -12.61 -17.36
C LYS A 383 15.43 -13.85 -16.74
N ILE A 384 14.46 -14.44 -17.41
CA ILE A 384 13.72 -15.61 -16.95
C ILE A 384 14.36 -16.86 -17.54
N HIS A 385 14.79 -17.75 -16.67
CA HIS A 385 15.42 -19.02 -17.04
C HIS A 385 14.37 -20.13 -17.00
N HIS A 386 13.69 -20.38 -18.13
CA HIS A 386 12.68 -21.43 -18.24
C HIS A 386 12.63 -22.01 -19.65
N ASN A 387 12.33 -23.31 -19.78
CA ASN A 387 12.37 -24.02 -21.07
C ASN A 387 11.13 -23.80 -21.95
N LYS A 388 9.99 -23.45 -21.33
CA LYS A 388 8.72 -23.21 -22.05
C LYS A 388 8.25 -21.78 -21.83
N VAL A 389 8.82 -20.86 -22.57
CA VAL A 389 8.49 -19.44 -22.53
C VAL A 389 7.86 -19.02 -23.86
N PHE A 390 6.66 -18.44 -23.77
CA PHE A 390 5.92 -17.87 -24.90
C PHE A 390 5.85 -16.34 -24.72
N TYR A 391 5.89 -15.58 -25.81
CA TYR A 391 5.83 -14.12 -25.72
C TYR A 391 4.92 -13.51 -26.79
N PHE A 392 4.19 -12.46 -26.41
CA PHE A 392 3.15 -11.83 -27.21
C PHE A 392 3.19 -10.30 -27.05
N ASP A 393 2.53 -9.58 -27.93
CA ASP A 393 2.45 -8.14 -27.85
C ASP A 393 1.45 -7.70 -26.78
N THR A 394 0.31 -8.38 -26.67
CA THR A 394 -0.81 -7.96 -25.82
C THR A 394 -1.24 -9.06 -24.83
N LEU A 395 -1.94 -8.64 -23.77
CA LEU A 395 -2.54 -9.55 -22.78
C LEU A 395 -3.65 -10.40 -23.42
N GLU A 396 -4.38 -9.86 -24.40
CA GLU A 396 -5.40 -10.57 -25.16
C GLU A 396 -4.79 -11.77 -25.91
N GLU A 397 -3.70 -11.54 -26.61
CA GLU A 397 -3.00 -12.60 -27.36
C GLU A 397 -2.51 -13.71 -26.43
N VAL A 398 -1.99 -13.35 -25.24
CA VAL A 398 -1.60 -14.35 -24.23
C VAL A 398 -2.78 -15.25 -23.87
N VAL A 399 -3.91 -14.64 -23.46
CA VAL A 399 -5.07 -15.41 -23.00
C VAL A 399 -5.65 -16.26 -24.13
N ASP A 400 -5.57 -15.82 -25.39
CA ASP A 400 -6.04 -16.59 -26.53
C ASP A 400 -5.20 -17.83 -26.84
N GLN A 401 -3.93 -17.85 -26.43
CA GLN A 401 -3.01 -18.97 -26.64
C GLN A 401 -2.97 -19.98 -25.49
N ILE A 402 -3.52 -19.65 -24.32
CA ILE A 402 -3.55 -20.59 -23.20
C ILE A 402 -4.49 -21.76 -23.51
N ALA A 403 -3.94 -22.98 -23.49
CA ALA A 403 -4.70 -24.21 -23.61
C ALA A 403 -4.90 -24.82 -22.20
N ILE A 404 -6.16 -25.00 -21.80
CA ILE A 404 -6.48 -25.57 -20.49
C ILE A 404 -6.01 -27.01 -20.42
N GLN A 405 -5.24 -27.33 -19.39
CA GLN A 405 -4.73 -28.65 -19.06
C GLN A 405 -5.59 -29.30 -17.94
N PRO A 406 -5.49 -30.62 -17.72
CA PRO A 406 -6.06 -31.23 -16.53
C PRO A 406 -5.45 -30.66 -15.25
N ASN A 407 -6.29 -30.31 -14.27
CA ASN A 407 -5.88 -29.70 -13.00
C ASN A 407 -4.97 -28.47 -13.23
N HIS A 408 -5.50 -27.45 -13.91
CA HIS A 408 -4.73 -26.30 -14.34
C HIS A 408 -4.87 -25.11 -13.39
N LEU A 409 -3.75 -24.51 -13.02
CA LEU A 409 -3.70 -23.24 -12.31
C LEU A 409 -3.13 -22.15 -13.23
N ILE A 410 -3.87 -21.06 -13.41
CA ILE A 410 -3.43 -19.88 -14.16
C ILE A 410 -3.22 -18.74 -13.18
N LEU A 411 -1.97 -18.30 -13.03
CA LEU A 411 -1.59 -17.14 -12.21
C LEU A 411 -1.28 -15.95 -13.12
N PHE A 412 -2.07 -14.89 -13.00
CA PHE A 412 -1.74 -13.59 -13.57
C PHE A 412 -1.06 -12.73 -12.51
N SER A 413 0.28 -12.71 -12.48
CA SER A 413 1.10 -11.90 -11.55
C SER A 413 2.21 -11.18 -12.33
N PRO A 414 1.90 -10.02 -12.93
CA PRO A 414 2.67 -9.43 -14.03
C PRO A 414 4.11 -9.03 -13.72
N SER A 415 4.51 -8.83 -12.47
CA SER A 415 5.85 -8.36 -12.03
C SER A 415 6.27 -6.97 -12.56
N CYS A 416 5.47 -6.35 -13.41
CA CYS A 416 5.71 -5.07 -14.06
C CYS A 416 4.53 -4.11 -13.88
N VAL A 417 4.77 -2.81 -13.98
CA VAL A 417 3.68 -1.82 -13.97
C VAL A 417 2.85 -1.90 -15.26
N SER A 418 1.63 -1.40 -15.23
CA SER A 418 0.65 -1.58 -16.31
C SER A 418 0.66 -0.52 -17.40
N TYR A 419 1.50 0.51 -17.27
CA TYR A 419 1.41 1.78 -18.04
C TYR A 419 1.85 1.70 -19.51
N ASP A 420 2.16 0.51 -20.00
CA ASP A 420 2.39 0.26 -21.44
C ASP A 420 1.08 0.03 -22.23
N GLN A 421 0.08 -0.63 -21.62
CA GLN A 421 -1.18 -0.96 -22.26
C GLN A 421 -2.42 -0.47 -21.49
N PHE A 422 -2.27 -0.14 -20.20
CA PHE A 422 -3.39 0.22 -19.33
C PHE A 422 -3.06 1.45 -18.48
N SER A 423 -4.08 2.24 -18.15
CA SER A 423 -3.93 3.42 -17.29
C SER A 423 -3.66 3.08 -15.82
N SER A 424 -3.95 1.85 -15.39
CA SER A 424 -3.73 1.38 -14.01
C SER A 424 -3.75 -0.15 -13.94
N TYR A 425 -3.20 -0.70 -12.82
CA TYR A 425 -3.31 -2.12 -12.53
C TYR A 425 -4.78 -2.58 -12.37
N ILE A 426 -5.67 -1.70 -11.95
CA ILE A 426 -7.12 -1.99 -11.83
C ILE A 426 -7.72 -2.25 -13.21
N GLN A 427 -7.44 -1.37 -14.19
CA GLN A 427 -7.91 -1.54 -15.55
C GLN A 427 -7.34 -2.84 -16.16
N ARG A 428 -6.05 -3.10 -15.93
CA ARG A 428 -5.38 -4.34 -16.36
C ARG A 428 -6.02 -5.59 -15.74
N GLY A 429 -6.27 -5.57 -14.42
CA GLY A 429 -6.89 -6.67 -13.71
C GLY A 429 -8.34 -6.93 -14.15
N LYS A 430 -9.11 -5.86 -14.38
CA LYS A 430 -10.46 -5.96 -14.93
C LYS A 430 -10.46 -6.59 -16.33
N LYS A 431 -9.54 -6.14 -17.19
CA LYS A 431 -9.39 -6.69 -18.54
C LYS A 431 -9.03 -8.17 -18.52
N PHE A 432 -8.11 -8.59 -17.63
CA PHE A 432 -7.79 -10.00 -17.44
C PHE A 432 -9.03 -10.82 -17.06
N ASN A 433 -9.83 -10.35 -16.08
CA ASN A 433 -11.06 -11.02 -15.69
C ASN A 433 -12.06 -11.18 -16.84
N GLU A 434 -12.18 -10.17 -17.69
CA GLU A 434 -13.03 -10.22 -18.89
C GLU A 434 -12.54 -11.28 -19.89
N LEU A 435 -11.24 -11.29 -20.18
CA LEU A 435 -10.62 -12.21 -21.14
C LEU A 435 -10.68 -13.67 -20.67
N ILE A 436 -10.33 -13.91 -19.40
CA ILE A 436 -10.27 -15.27 -18.84
C ILE A 436 -11.66 -15.89 -18.64
N GLY A 437 -12.72 -15.07 -18.61
CA GLY A 437 -14.10 -15.51 -18.46
C GLY A 437 -14.56 -16.53 -19.51
N LYS A 438 -13.86 -16.64 -20.65
CA LYS A 438 -14.12 -17.67 -21.66
C LYS A 438 -13.86 -19.10 -21.17
N PHE A 439 -12.97 -19.28 -20.18
CA PHE A 439 -12.65 -20.59 -19.59
C PHE A 439 -13.63 -21.00 -18.49
N ILE A 440 -14.32 -20.04 -17.88
CA ILE A 440 -15.25 -20.25 -16.76
C ILE A 440 -16.66 -20.62 -17.27
N LYS A 441 -17.01 -20.22 -18.49
CA LYS A 441 -18.37 -20.42 -19.06
C LYS A 441 -18.58 -21.77 -19.75
N LYS A 442 -17.62 -22.65 -19.71
CA LYS A 442 -17.74 -24.01 -20.26
C LYS A 442 -18.00 -25.02 -19.16
#